data_54ef71401a4d4e35562c234f38518c1c
#
_entry.id   54ef71401a4d4e35562c234f38518c1c
#
_cell.length_a   1.000
_cell.length_b   1.000
_cell.length_c   1.000
_cell.angle_alpha   90.00
_cell.angle_beta   90.00
_cell.angle_gamma   90.00
#
_symmetry.space_group_name_H-M   'P 1'
#
loop_
_entity.id
_entity.type
_entity.pdbx_description
1 polymer ?
#
loop_
_entity_poly.entity_id
_entity_poly.type
_entity_poly.pdbx_seq_one_letter_code
_entity_poly.pdbx_strand_id
1 'polypeptide(L)'
;MSKFSNYLRKLIDQSGESIASISRNAGIERTSIHKALKDERILSYKAMQILARYFGLCTEERQEFFRLHDISLQGEDAYENRQAVCDFLNTLASVDFSMFPPPKVNSLPLTDSLINGEYAVRSIIRSVLIYEVSHHTDVEIQMFLPEKLDLTMEFMELWLNENHFSVSELLYLHRVSTLSPNPARRNLKKLGSIIPLCLASRGSYKPYYFTENQHAVTASPLIYYIITPSCLLQISEDLSTARISDNTELISYYRNFFQTKLQNCDLLIQCSSIIMEVLQ
;
A
#
# COMPACT_ATOMS: atom_id res chain seq x y z
N MET A 1 25.59 -3.25 -20.57
CA MET A 1 26.19 -2.40 -19.51
C MET A 1 25.09 -2.05 -18.52
N SER A 2 25.35 -2.25 -17.24
CA SER A 2 24.40 -1.94 -16.18
C SER A 2 24.22 -0.43 -15.99
N LYS A 3 23.12 -0.03 -15.33
CA LYS A 3 22.91 1.37 -14.95
C LYS A 3 24.06 1.87 -14.05
N PHE A 4 24.59 0.99 -13.18
CA PHE A 4 25.72 1.29 -12.30
C PHE A 4 27.03 1.54 -13.06
N SER A 5 27.42 0.66 -13.98
CA SER A 5 28.65 0.82 -14.74
C SER A 5 28.64 2.09 -15.60
N ASN A 6 27.47 2.45 -16.15
CA ASN A 6 27.29 3.71 -16.88
C ASN A 6 27.45 4.94 -15.98
N TYR A 7 26.86 4.88 -14.76
CA TYR A 7 26.98 5.99 -13.80
C TYR A 7 28.43 6.14 -13.30
N LEU A 8 29.10 5.03 -12.98
CA LEU A 8 30.50 5.04 -12.58
C LEU A 8 31.39 5.63 -13.69
N ARG A 9 31.15 5.26 -14.96
CA ARG A 9 31.86 5.85 -16.11
C ARG A 9 31.66 7.36 -16.18
N LYS A 10 30.43 7.81 -16.05
CA LYS A 10 30.11 9.25 -16.04
C LYS A 10 30.88 10.00 -14.95
N LEU A 11 31.00 9.44 -13.72
CA LEU A 11 31.76 10.06 -12.64
C LEU A 11 33.26 10.13 -12.94
N ILE A 12 33.82 9.07 -13.54
CA ILE A 12 35.22 9.05 -13.97
C ILE A 12 35.48 10.09 -15.07
N ASP A 13 34.64 10.16 -16.07
CA ASP A 13 34.75 11.14 -17.17
C ASP A 13 34.64 12.57 -16.65
N GLN A 14 33.74 12.83 -15.73
CA GLN A 14 33.56 14.14 -15.08
C GLN A 14 34.77 14.56 -14.22
N SER A 15 35.47 13.61 -13.61
CA SER A 15 36.67 13.92 -12.83
C SER A 15 37.86 14.36 -13.69
N GLY A 16 37.84 14.05 -15.00
CA GLY A 16 38.94 14.31 -15.91
C GLY A 16 40.20 13.47 -15.64
N GLU A 17 40.13 12.53 -14.71
CA GLU A 17 41.26 11.72 -14.30
C GLU A 17 41.27 10.35 -14.97
N SER A 18 42.47 9.81 -15.15
CA SER A 18 42.62 8.42 -15.60
C SER A 18 42.28 7.42 -14.48
N ILE A 19 41.78 6.22 -14.86
CA ILE A 19 41.51 5.16 -13.88
C ILE A 19 42.77 4.81 -13.08
N ALA A 20 43.98 4.97 -13.65
CA ALA A 20 45.23 4.73 -12.96
C ALA A 20 45.52 5.78 -11.88
N SER A 21 45.15 7.05 -12.10
CA SER A 21 45.24 8.15 -11.13
C SER A 21 44.25 7.90 -10.00
N ILE A 22 42.99 7.65 -10.31
CA ILE A 22 41.91 7.37 -9.34
C ILE A 22 42.30 6.15 -8.47
N SER A 23 42.77 5.07 -9.07
CA SER A 23 43.22 3.85 -8.37
C SER A 23 44.30 4.17 -7.33
N ARG A 24 45.31 4.94 -7.71
CA ARG A 24 46.43 5.32 -6.84
C ARG A 24 45.98 6.24 -5.71
N ASN A 25 45.20 7.26 -6.04
CA ASN A 25 44.79 8.27 -5.10
C ASN A 25 43.70 7.78 -4.12
N ALA A 26 42.77 6.96 -4.60
CA ALA A 26 41.71 6.37 -3.79
C ALA A 26 42.14 5.06 -3.08
N GLY A 27 43.29 4.49 -3.42
CA GLY A 27 43.73 3.24 -2.84
C GLY A 27 42.89 2.02 -3.20
N ILE A 28 42.30 2.03 -4.39
CA ILE A 28 41.46 0.94 -4.92
C ILE A 28 42.18 0.26 -6.08
N GLU A 29 42.18 -1.06 -6.12
CA GLU A 29 42.79 -1.81 -7.23
C GLU A 29 42.22 -1.36 -8.59
N ARG A 30 43.12 -1.00 -9.51
CA ARG A 30 42.77 -0.61 -10.87
C ARG A 30 41.94 -1.68 -11.60
N THR A 31 42.31 -2.96 -11.41
CA THR A 31 41.57 -4.10 -11.98
C THR A 31 40.12 -4.17 -11.46
N SER A 32 39.86 -3.82 -10.20
CA SER A 32 38.54 -3.82 -9.65
C SER A 32 37.65 -2.74 -10.27
N ILE A 33 38.19 -1.54 -10.52
CA ILE A 33 37.47 -0.46 -11.24
C ILE A 33 37.16 -0.87 -12.68
N HIS A 34 38.17 -1.41 -13.40
CA HIS A 34 37.97 -1.86 -14.77
C HIS A 34 36.93 -2.98 -14.92
N LYS A 35 36.96 -3.97 -14.00
CA LYS A 35 35.96 -5.06 -13.98
C LYS A 35 34.55 -4.54 -13.67
N ALA A 36 34.42 -3.55 -12.77
CA ALA A 36 33.14 -2.93 -12.46
C ALA A 36 32.56 -2.16 -13.66
N LEU A 37 33.42 -1.46 -14.42
CA LEU A 37 33.01 -0.76 -15.66
C LEU A 37 32.56 -1.69 -16.78
N LYS A 38 32.98 -2.96 -16.74
CA LYS A 38 32.60 -4.00 -17.70
C LYS A 38 31.48 -4.92 -17.21
N ASP A 39 30.93 -4.67 -16.02
CA ASP A 39 29.96 -5.52 -15.33
C ASP A 39 30.49 -6.94 -15.02
N GLU A 40 31.83 -7.13 -15.01
CA GLU A 40 32.48 -8.41 -14.71
C GLU A 40 32.57 -8.69 -13.20
N ARG A 41 32.56 -7.64 -12.39
CA ARG A 41 32.64 -7.72 -10.93
C ARG A 41 31.98 -6.50 -10.27
N ILE A 42 31.26 -6.76 -9.19
CA ILE A 42 30.66 -5.71 -8.38
C ILE A 42 31.70 -5.21 -7.37
N LEU A 43 31.78 -3.89 -7.17
CA LEU A 43 32.64 -3.28 -6.18
C LEU A 43 32.20 -3.62 -4.76
N SER A 44 33.15 -3.74 -3.82
CA SER A 44 32.78 -3.87 -2.41
C SER A 44 32.20 -2.56 -1.87
N TYR A 45 31.36 -2.66 -0.84
CA TYR A 45 30.77 -1.49 -0.20
C TYR A 45 31.82 -0.49 0.32
N LYS A 46 32.96 -1.01 0.82
CA LYS A 46 34.12 -0.20 1.23
C LYS A 46 34.69 0.60 0.04
N ALA A 47 34.87 -0.04 -1.11
CA ALA A 47 35.33 0.64 -2.33
C ALA A 47 34.35 1.71 -2.79
N MET A 48 33.04 1.44 -2.70
CA MET A 48 31.97 2.40 -2.98
C MET A 48 32.04 3.66 -2.08
N GLN A 49 32.25 3.45 -0.79
CA GLN A 49 32.41 4.55 0.17
C GLN A 49 33.62 5.43 -0.15
N ILE A 50 34.73 4.78 -0.52
CA ILE A 50 35.95 5.49 -0.88
C ILE A 50 35.73 6.31 -2.16
N LEU A 51 35.15 5.72 -3.21
CA LEU A 51 34.86 6.42 -4.47
C LEU A 51 33.88 7.57 -4.28
N ALA A 52 32.83 7.38 -3.47
CA ALA A 52 31.86 8.44 -3.20
C ALA A 52 32.52 9.66 -2.53
N ARG A 53 33.47 9.43 -1.62
CA ARG A 53 34.27 10.52 -1.00
C ARG A 53 35.26 11.14 -2.00
N TYR A 54 35.93 10.28 -2.79
CA TYR A 54 36.92 10.71 -3.76
C TYR A 54 36.31 11.64 -4.82
N PHE A 55 35.15 11.30 -5.36
CA PHE A 55 34.43 12.12 -6.33
C PHE A 55 33.67 13.30 -5.69
N GLY A 56 33.68 13.42 -4.34
CA GLY A 56 32.99 14.52 -3.65
C GLY A 56 31.49 14.53 -3.86
N LEU A 57 30.86 13.34 -3.97
CA LEU A 57 29.43 13.23 -4.26
C LEU A 57 28.59 13.90 -3.17
N CYS A 58 27.64 14.74 -3.59
CA CYS A 58 26.63 15.30 -2.69
C CYS A 58 25.70 14.17 -2.17
N THR A 59 24.81 14.50 -1.23
CA THR A 59 23.93 13.52 -0.59
C THR A 59 23.08 12.77 -1.61
N GLU A 60 22.50 13.47 -2.57
CA GLU A 60 21.62 12.90 -3.58
C GLU A 60 22.38 12.01 -4.58
N GLU A 61 23.52 12.49 -5.07
CA GLU A 61 24.40 11.72 -5.96
C GLU A 61 24.95 10.46 -5.27
N ARG A 62 25.28 10.57 -3.99
CA ARG A 62 25.72 9.44 -3.18
C ARG A 62 24.61 8.41 -3.03
N GLN A 63 23.39 8.83 -2.71
CA GLN A 63 22.24 7.92 -2.62
C GLN A 63 22.00 7.19 -3.94
N GLU A 64 22.02 7.89 -5.07
CA GLU A 64 21.85 7.29 -6.38
C GLU A 64 22.99 6.33 -6.73
N PHE A 65 24.23 6.67 -6.41
CA PHE A 65 25.39 5.80 -6.62
C PHE A 65 25.28 4.46 -5.87
N PHE A 66 24.86 4.51 -4.59
CA PHE A 66 24.63 3.30 -3.79
C PHE A 66 23.38 2.54 -4.25
N ARG A 67 22.33 3.22 -4.61
CA ARG A 67 21.11 2.61 -5.15
C ARG A 67 21.40 1.78 -6.40
N LEU A 68 22.13 2.34 -7.35
CA LEU A 68 22.51 1.65 -8.59
C LEU A 68 23.43 0.45 -8.34
N HIS A 69 24.34 0.58 -7.37
CA HIS A 69 25.19 -0.54 -6.92
C HIS A 69 24.35 -1.67 -6.34
N ASP A 70 23.43 -1.38 -5.44
CA ASP A 70 22.55 -2.36 -4.81
C ASP A 70 21.65 -3.08 -5.84
N ILE A 71 21.12 -2.34 -6.81
CA ILE A 71 20.38 -2.91 -7.93
C ILE A 71 21.26 -3.87 -8.75
N SER A 72 22.52 -3.49 -9.01
CA SER A 72 23.47 -4.37 -9.72
C SER A 72 23.82 -5.63 -8.92
N LEU A 73 23.81 -5.56 -7.59
CA LEU A 73 24.15 -6.68 -6.71
C LEU A 73 23.04 -7.72 -6.62
N GLN A 74 21.79 -7.28 -6.51
CA GLN A 74 20.66 -8.16 -6.17
C GLN A 74 19.55 -8.22 -7.23
N GLY A 75 19.63 -7.38 -8.27
CA GLY A 75 18.55 -7.19 -9.24
C GLY A 75 17.56 -6.10 -8.85
N GLU A 76 16.91 -5.51 -9.85
CA GLU A 76 15.97 -4.39 -9.67
C GLU A 76 14.75 -4.81 -8.83
N ASP A 77 14.15 -5.97 -9.14
CA ASP A 77 12.98 -6.50 -8.42
C ASP A 77 13.27 -6.78 -6.94
N ALA A 78 14.42 -7.40 -6.63
CA ALA A 78 14.80 -7.69 -5.25
C ALA A 78 15.08 -6.39 -4.46
N TYR A 79 15.69 -5.40 -5.10
CA TYR A 79 15.90 -4.09 -4.51
C TYR A 79 14.57 -3.39 -4.19
N GLU A 80 13.64 -3.36 -5.16
CA GLU A 80 12.33 -2.74 -4.99
C GLU A 80 11.49 -3.43 -3.92
N ASN A 81 11.52 -4.76 -3.86
CA ASN A 81 10.83 -5.51 -2.81
C ASN A 81 11.38 -5.18 -1.42
N ARG A 82 12.71 -5.08 -1.28
CA ARG A 82 13.33 -4.69 -0.01
C ARG A 82 12.95 -3.25 0.40
N GLN A 83 12.94 -2.31 -0.55
CA GLN A 83 12.47 -0.94 -0.27
C GLN A 83 11.01 -0.93 0.16
N ALA A 84 10.14 -1.70 -0.51
CA ALA A 84 8.74 -1.80 -0.12
C ALA A 84 8.55 -2.34 1.30
N VAL A 85 9.38 -3.28 1.75
CA VAL A 85 9.37 -3.76 3.15
C VAL A 85 9.82 -2.66 4.11
N CYS A 86 10.88 -1.91 3.77
CA CYS A 86 11.34 -0.79 4.59
C CYS A 86 10.28 0.31 4.70
N ASP A 87 9.65 0.67 3.58
CA ASP A 87 8.59 1.67 3.54
C ASP A 87 7.37 1.22 4.37
N PHE A 88 7.00 -0.06 4.26
CA PHE A 88 5.96 -0.67 5.07
C PHE A 88 6.25 -0.56 6.58
N LEU A 89 7.46 -0.94 7.02
CA LEU A 89 7.85 -0.86 8.42
C LEU A 89 7.88 0.60 8.92
N ASN A 90 8.36 1.53 8.10
CA ASN A 90 8.36 2.95 8.42
C ASN A 90 6.93 3.50 8.55
N THR A 91 6.02 3.08 7.67
CA THR A 91 4.60 3.46 7.73
C THR A 91 3.98 2.98 9.04
N LEU A 92 4.21 1.72 9.43
CA LEU A 92 3.73 1.19 10.71
C LEU A 92 4.29 1.96 11.92
N ALA A 93 5.57 2.34 11.87
CA ALA A 93 6.22 3.08 12.94
C ALA A 93 5.76 4.54 13.04
N SER A 94 5.22 5.11 11.95
CA SER A 94 4.79 6.50 11.86
C SER A 94 3.28 6.71 12.08
N VAL A 95 2.51 5.65 12.35
CA VAL A 95 1.08 5.78 12.64
C VAL A 95 0.92 6.60 13.92
N ASP A 96 0.43 7.82 13.76
CA ASP A 96 0.08 8.70 14.87
C ASP A 96 -1.37 8.46 15.25
N PHE A 97 -1.57 7.94 16.45
CA PHE A 97 -2.89 7.71 17.04
C PHE A 97 -3.47 8.95 17.75
N SER A 98 -3.00 10.15 17.41
CA SER A 98 -3.57 11.38 17.96
C SER A 98 -5.03 11.55 17.49
N MET A 99 -5.91 11.69 18.47
CA MET A 99 -7.36 11.70 18.24
C MET A 99 -7.85 13.07 17.77
N PHE A 100 -8.45 13.12 16.59
CA PHE A 100 -9.30 14.22 16.17
C PHE A 100 -10.77 13.77 16.26
N PRO A 101 -11.67 14.54 16.91
CA PRO A 101 -13.07 14.16 16.94
C PRO A 101 -13.65 14.17 15.52
N PRO A 102 -14.37 13.10 15.10
CA PRO A 102 -14.97 13.05 13.78
C PRO A 102 -16.00 14.18 13.62
N PRO A 103 -16.11 14.74 12.41
CA PRO A 103 -17.15 15.72 12.14
C PRO A 103 -18.54 15.08 12.34
N LYS A 104 -19.47 15.81 12.94
CA LYS A 104 -20.86 15.34 13.12
C LYS A 104 -21.60 15.40 11.78
N VAL A 105 -22.19 14.28 11.38
CA VAL A 105 -23.08 14.18 10.22
C VAL A 105 -24.48 13.92 10.71
N ASN A 106 -25.41 14.87 10.49
CA ASN A 106 -26.77 14.81 11.03
C ASN A 106 -27.78 14.13 10.10
N SER A 107 -27.44 13.91 8.83
CA SER A 107 -28.32 13.27 7.85
C SER A 107 -27.51 12.58 6.78
N LEU A 108 -28.04 11.45 6.28
CA LEU A 108 -27.50 10.85 5.06
C LEU A 108 -27.76 11.77 3.87
N PRO A 109 -26.83 11.87 2.95
CA PRO A 109 -27.08 12.55 1.69
C PRO A 109 -28.16 11.83 0.88
N LEU A 110 -28.74 12.55 -0.08
CA LEU A 110 -29.80 12.07 -0.96
C LEU A 110 -29.52 10.65 -1.48
N THR A 111 -30.46 9.76 -1.20
CA THR A 111 -30.43 8.36 -1.62
C THR A 111 -30.83 8.23 -3.08
N ASP A 112 -30.41 7.13 -3.72
CA ASP A 112 -30.56 6.84 -5.16
C ASP A 112 -29.97 7.92 -6.09
N SER A 113 -28.86 8.50 -5.69
CA SER A 113 -28.15 9.51 -6.46
C SER A 113 -26.81 9.01 -7.02
N LEU A 114 -26.46 9.56 -8.18
CA LEU A 114 -25.13 9.40 -8.79
C LEU A 114 -24.25 10.58 -8.36
N ILE A 115 -23.06 10.25 -7.88
CA ILE A 115 -22.07 11.21 -7.37
C ILE A 115 -20.89 11.19 -8.32
N ASN A 116 -20.47 12.35 -8.82
CA ASN A 116 -19.38 12.48 -9.77
C ASN A 116 -18.22 13.28 -9.19
N GLY A 117 -17.02 12.84 -9.47
CA GLY A 117 -15.76 13.44 -9.05
C GLY A 117 -15.16 12.79 -7.80
N GLU A 118 -13.86 12.55 -7.83
CA GLU A 118 -13.14 11.81 -6.78
C GLU A 118 -13.33 12.43 -5.38
N TYR A 119 -13.25 13.75 -5.27
CA TYR A 119 -13.45 14.44 -3.99
C TYR A 119 -14.87 14.21 -3.44
N ALA A 120 -15.89 14.30 -4.28
CA ALA A 120 -17.28 14.09 -3.88
C ALA A 120 -17.52 12.62 -3.48
N VAL A 121 -16.94 11.67 -4.21
CA VAL A 121 -16.99 10.24 -3.88
C VAL A 121 -16.34 9.96 -2.53
N ARG A 122 -15.15 10.48 -2.25
CA ARG A 122 -14.50 10.33 -0.93
C ARG A 122 -15.32 10.99 0.19
N SER A 123 -15.85 12.17 -0.05
CA SER A 123 -16.67 12.90 0.92
C SER A 123 -17.93 12.15 1.28
N ILE A 124 -18.65 11.58 0.32
CA ILE A 124 -19.87 10.81 0.58
C ILE A 124 -19.57 9.52 1.35
N ILE A 125 -18.50 8.79 1.00
CA ILE A 125 -18.07 7.59 1.72
C ILE A 125 -17.83 7.93 3.19
N ARG A 126 -17.04 8.96 3.49
CA ARG A 126 -16.76 9.40 4.85
C ARG A 126 -18.06 9.80 5.59
N SER A 127 -18.94 10.55 4.94
CA SER A 127 -20.20 10.98 5.54
C SER A 127 -21.10 9.79 5.90
N VAL A 128 -21.19 8.80 5.03
CA VAL A 128 -21.97 7.57 5.27
C VAL A 128 -21.40 6.80 6.45
N LEU A 129 -20.08 6.56 6.48
CA LEU A 129 -19.43 5.83 7.58
C LEU A 129 -19.67 6.53 8.95
N ILE A 130 -19.47 7.84 9.01
CA ILE A 130 -19.70 8.61 10.24
C ILE A 130 -21.18 8.56 10.66
N TYR A 131 -22.09 8.73 9.71
CA TYR A 131 -23.53 8.68 9.98
C TYR A 131 -23.95 7.33 10.56
N GLU A 132 -23.59 6.24 9.90
CA GLU A 132 -23.96 4.89 10.31
C GLU A 132 -23.46 4.56 11.72
N VAL A 133 -22.19 4.82 11.99
CA VAL A 133 -21.57 4.54 13.29
C VAL A 133 -22.10 5.44 14.39
N SER A 134 -22.54 6.68 14.06
CA SER A 134 -23.05 7.64 15.05
C SER A 134 -24.54 7.44 15.38
N HIS A 135 -25.35 6.84 14.49
CA HIS A 135 -26.79 6.76 14.62
C HIS A 135 -27.34 5.35 14.82
N HIS A 136 -26.50 4.32 14.65
CA HIS A 136 -26.88 2.92 14.81
C HIS A 136 -26.00 2.22 15.83
N THR A 137 -26.56 1.23 16.51
CA THR A 137 -25.81 0.27 17.35
C THR A 137 -25.54 -0.99 16.55
N ASP A 138 -24.45 -1.68 16.88
CA ASP A 138 -24.06 -2.96 16.24
C ASP A 138 -23.93 -2.88 14.72
N VAL A 139 -23.31 -1.81 14.23
CA VAL A 139 -23.10 -1.58 12.80
C VAL A 139 -22.16 -2.62 12.22
N GLU A 140 -22.62 -3.32 11.20
CA GLU A 140 -21.80 -4.20 10.36
C GLU A 140 -21.58 -3.56 8.98
N ILE A 141 -20.33 -3.29 8.64
CA ILE A 141 -19.92 -2.75 7.35
C ILE A 141 -19.26 -3.86 6.55
N GLN A 142 -19.75 -4.11 5.35
CA GLN A 142 -19.18 -5.08 4.42
C GLN A 142 -18.66 -4.31 3.20
N MET A 143 -17.42 -4.58 2.77
CA MET A 143 -16.83 -3.79 1.70
C MET A 143 -15.89 -4.57 0.79
N PHE A 144 -15.87 -4.12 -0.47
CA PHE A 144 -14.87 -4.45 -1.46
C PHE A 144 -14.42 -3.16 -2.14
N LEU A 145 -13.18 -2.75 -1.89
CA LEU A 145 -12.70 -1.42 -2.24
C LEU A 145 -11.73 -1.44 -3.43
N PRO A 146 -11.74 -0.39 -4.28
CA PRO A 146 -10.71 -0.21 -5.30
C PRO A 146 -9.35 0.05 -4.66
N GLU A 147 -8.26 -0.35 -5.33
CA GLU A 147 -6.88 -0.23 -4.81
C GLU A 147 -6.49 1.21 -4.44
N LYS A 148 -7.08 2.19 -5.11
CA LYS A 148 -6.82 3.62 -4.88
C LYS A 148 -7.52 4.19 -3.63
N LEU A 149 -8.53 3.50 -3.10
CA LEU A 149 -9.29 3.96 -1.95
C LEU A 149 -8.70 3.34 -0.68
N ASP A 150 -8.15 4.18 0.16
CA ASP A 150 -7.67 3.83 1.49
C ASP A 150 -8.54 4.54 2.53
N LEU A 151 -9.18 3.78 3.40
CA LEU A 151 -10.05 4.26 4.49
C LEU A 151 -9.44 3.98 5.88
N THR A 152 -8.12 3.74 5.92
CA THR A 152 -7.43 3.41 7.17
C THR A 152 -7.63 4.49 8.24
N MET A 153 -7.44 5.74 7.86
CA MET A 153 -7.56 6.86 8.81
C MET A 153 -8.99 7.05 9.29
N GLU A 154 -9.97 6.94 8.40
CA GLU A 154 -11.39 7.06 8.73
C GLU A 154 -11.84 6.01 9.74
N PHE A 155 -11.49 4.74 9.52
CA PHE A 155 -11.84 3.67 10.44
C PHE A 155 -11.08 3.75 11.77
N MET A 156 -9.80 4.09 11.74
CA MET A 156 -9.02 4.29 12.96
C MET A 156 -9.61 5.42 13.81
N GLU A 157 -9.94 6.55 13.20
CA GLU A 157 -10.59 7.67 13.87
C GLU A 157 -11.92 7.25 14.54
N LEU A 158 -12.74 6.44 13.84
CA LEU A 158 -13.99 5.95 14.37
C LEU A 158 -13.80 4.98 15.54
N TRP A 159 -12.88 4.01 15.46
CA TRP A 159 -12.62 3.07 16.57
C TRP A 159 -11.96 3.74 17.78
N LEU A 160 -11.06 4.67 17.58
CA LEU A 160 -10.42 5.42 18.67
C LEU A 160 -11.40 6.32 19.43
N ASN A 161 -12.50 6.74 18.80
CA ASN A 161 -13.60 7.46 19.45
C ASN A 161 -14.62 6.54 20.14
N GLU A 162 -14.21 5.32 20.52
CA GLU A 162 -14.99 4.33 21.27
C GLU A 162 -16.27 3.86 20.56
N ASN A 163 -16.38 4.03 19.25
CA ASN A 163 -17.49 3.51 18.50
C ASN A 163 -17.39 1.99 18.34
N HIS A 164 -18.49 1.29 18.56
CA HIS A 164 -18.58 -0.16 18.42
C HIS A 164 -19.21 -0.51 17.06
N PHE A 165 -18.41 -0.99 16.15
CA PHE A 165 -18.84 -1.49 14.85
C PHE A 165 -17.88 -2.53 14.32
N SER A 166 -18.35 -3.36 13.40
CA SER A 166 -17.53 -4.39 12.74
C SER A 166 -17.40 -4.12 11.25
N VAL A 167 -16.25 -4.50 10.71
CA VAL A 167 -15.96 -4.35 9.28
C VAL A 167 -15.48 -5.70 8.73
N SER A 168 -16.08 -6.13 7.64
CA SER A 168 -15.63 -7.28 6.84
C SER A 168 -15.20 -6.77 5.47
N GLU A 169 -13.94 -6.92 5.12
CA GLU A 169 -13.39 -6.46 3.84
C GLU A 169 -12.95 -7.64 2.96
N LEU A 170 -13.37 -7.61 1.68
CA LEU A 170 -12.83 -8.48 0.65
C LEU A 170 -11.59 -7.82 0.03
N LEU A 171 -10.49 -8.56 -0.03
CA LEU A 171 -9.21 -8.10 -0.52
C LEU A 171 -8.78 -8.91 -1.73
N TYR A 172 -8.42 -8.22 -2.79
CA TYR A 172 -7.74 -8.85 -3.91
C TYR A 172 -6.23 -8.84 -3.67
N LEU A 173 -5.59 -10.02 -3.63
CA LEU A 173 -4.15 -10.18 -3.57
C LEU A 173 -3.60 -10.70 -4.89
N HIS A 174 -2.60 -9.98 -5.41
CA HIS A 174 -1.93 -10.33 -6.64
C HIS A 174 -1.05 -11.58 -6.45
N ARG A 175 -1.22 -12.58 -7.31
CA ARG A 175 -0.25 -13.68 -7.40
C ARG A 175 1.02 -13.21 -8.08
N VAL A 176 2.15 -13.83 -7.72
CA VAL A 176 3.41 -13.68 -8.45
C VAL A 176 3.20 -14.29 -9.83
N SER A 177 2.91 -13.46 -10.82
CA SER A 177 2.78 -13.86 -12.22
C SER A 177 3.70 -13.00 -13.07
N THR A 178 4.11 -13.53 -14.20
CA THR A 178 4.98 -12.85 -15.17
C THR A 178 4.31 -11.65 -15.86
N LEU A 179 3.00 -11.46 -15.66
CA LEU A 179 2.18 -10.46 -16.34
C LEU A 179 1.94 -9.18 -15.51
N SER A 180 2.15 -9.21 -14.21
CA SER A 180 1.93 -8.04 -13.34
C SER A 180 3.27 -7.44 -12.87
N PRO A 181 3.52 -6.15 -13.10
CA PRO A 181 4.72 -5.51 -12.56
C PRO A 181 4.63 -5.48 -11.02
N ASN A 182 5.54 -6.19 -10.38
CA ASN A 182 5.82 -6.19 -8.94
C ASN A 182 4.61 -6.47 -8.01
N PRO A 183 4.00 -7.68 -8.07
CA PRO A 183 2.84 -8.04 -7.24
C PRO A 183 3.14 -8.01 -5.73
N ALA A 184 4.37 -8.34 -5.33
CA ALA A 184 4.78 -8.32 -3.93
C ALA A 184 4.69 -6.92 -3.33
N ARG A 185 5.08 -5.87 -4.06
CA ARG A 185 4.99 -4.48 -3.62
C ARG A 185 3.54 -4.02 -3.42
N ARG A 186 2.64 -4.42 -4.34
CA ARG A 186 1.21 -4.10 -4.22
C ARG A 186 0.59 -4.75 -2.99
N ASN A 187 0.89 -6.04 -2.79
CA ASN A 187 0.41 -6.76 -1.61
C ASN A 187 0.97 -6.17 -0.31
N LEU A 188 2.26 -5.80 -0.27
CA LEU A 188 2.87 -5.14 0.90
C LEU A 188 2.23 -3.78 1.20
N LYS A 189 1.94 -2.98 0.18
CA LYS A 189 1.21 -1.72 0.35
C LYS A 189 -0.17 -1.96 0.97
N LYS A 190 -0.90 -2.98 0.50
CA LYS A 190 -2.20 -3.37 1.04
C LYS A 190 -2.10 -3.81 2.49
N LEU A 191 -1.10 -4.62 2.84
CA LEU A 191 -0.84 -5.01 4.23
C LEU A 191 -0.54 -3.82 5.14
N GLY A 192 0.11 -2.77 4.61
CA GLY A 192 0.38 -1.53 5.33
C GLY A 192 -0.87 -0.80 5.80
N SER A 193 -1.96 -0.87 5.05
CA SER A 193 -3.27 -0.33 5.47
C SER A 193 -4.02 -1.28 6.42
N ILE A 194 -3.91 -2.60 6.21
CA ILE A 194 -4.68 -3.63 6.94
C ILE A 194 -4.20 -3.81 8.37
N ILE A 195 -2.88 -3.88 8.59
CA ILE A 195 -2.33 -4.17 9.93
C ILE A 195 -2.73 -3.12 10.97
N PRO A 196 -2.64 -1.80 10.72
CA PRO A 196 -3.14 -0.79 11.64
C PRO A 196 -4.63 -0.96 11.97
N LEU A 197 -5.47 -1.29 10.98
CA LEU A 197 -6.89 -1.55 11.19
C LEU A 197 -7.14 -2.78 12.07
N CYS A 198 -6.41 -3.86 11.85
CA CYS A 198 -6.50 -5.05 12.71
C CYS A 198 -6.16 -4.72 14.17
N LEU A 199 -5.13 -3.90 14.40
CA LEU A 199 -4.70 -3.49 15.73
C LEU A 199 -5.72 -2.54 16.39
N ALA A 200 -6.17 -1.50 15.68
CA ALA A 200 -7.10 -0.50 16.20
C ALA A 200 -8.49 -1.09 16.50
N SER A 201 -8.97 -2.01 15.66
CA SER A 201 -10.31 -2.59 15.76
C SER A 201 -10.49 -3.60 16.89
N ARG A 202 -9.42 -4.06 17.53
CA ARG A 202 -9.44 -5.11 18.58
C ARG A 202 -10.21 -6.36 18.16
N GLY A 203 -10.12 -6.75 16.88
CA GLY A 203 -10.77 -7.93 16.31
C GLY A 203 -12.12 -7.67 15.63
N SER A 204 -12.62 -6.44 15.61
CA SER A 204 -13.84 -6.07 14.88
C SER A 204 -13.61 -5.89 13.38
N TYR A 205 -12.36 -5.81 12.91
CA TYR A 205 -12.02 -5.80 11.49
C TYR A 205 -11.59 -7.18 11.03
N LYS A 206 -12.22 -7.67 9.96
CA LYS A 206 -12.01 -9.00 9.39
C LYS A 206 -11.62 -8.88 7.91
N PRO A 207 -10.33 -8.87 7.57
CA PRO A 207 -9.85 -8.88 6.19
C PRO A 207 -9.88 -10.29 5.60
N TYR A 208 -10.67 -10.51 4.57
CA TYR A 208 -10.73 -11.75 3.80
C TYR A 208 -10.07 -11.55 2.45
N TYR A 209 -9.30 -12.51 1.95
CA TYR A 209 -8.61 -12.38 0.68
C TYR A 209 -8.96 -13.46 -0.31
N PHE A 210 -8.83 -13.11 -1.59
CA PHE A 210 -8.88 -14.02 -2.72
C PHE A 210 -7.80 -13.66 -3.75
N THR A 211 -7.54 -14.59 -4.69
CA THR A 211 -6.54 -14.43 -5.76
C THR A 211 -7.17 -14.64 -7.14
N GLU A 212 -6.49 -14.22 -8.21
CA GLU A 212 -6.99 -14.12 -9.60
C GLU A 212 -7.79 -15.32 -10.14
N ASN A 213 -7.54 -16.54 -9.66
CA ASN A 213 -8.20 -17.74 -10.21
C ASN A 213 -9.61 -18.00 -9.64
N GLN A 214 -10.08 -17.21 -8.67
CA GLN A 214 -11.34 -17.48 -7.97
C GLN A 214 -12.51 -16.62 -8.44
N HIS A 215 -12.27 -15.56 -9.23
CA HIS A 215 -13.32 -14.66 -9.66
C HIS A 215 -13.11 -14.18 -11.09
N ALA A 216 -14.00 -14.57 -11.98
CA ALA A 216 -14.20 -13.84 -13.23
C ALA A 216 -14.63 -12.41 -12.89
N VAL A 217 -13.85 -11.43 -13.31
CA VAL A 217 -14.20 -10.01 -13.20
C VAL A 217 -15.52 -9.83 -13.97
N THR A 218 -16.61 -9.63 -13.26
CA THR A 218 -17.86 -9.20 -13.90
C THR A 218 -17.61 -7.82 -14.47
N ALA A 219 -17.89 -7.64 -15.74
CA ALA A 219 -17.72 -6.38 -16.47
C ALA A 219 -18.79 -5.34 -16.04
N SER A 220 -18.79 -4.99 -14.76
CA SER A 220 -19.64 -3.92 -14.21
C SER A 220 -18.81 -2.68 -14.00
N PRO A 221 -19.20 -1.50 -14.44
CA PRO A 221 -18.48 -0.25 -14.20
C PRO A 221 -18.41 0.15 -12.71
N LEU A 222 -19.31 -0.39 -11.89
CA LEU A 222 -19.37 -0.15 -10.44
C LEU A 222 -19.25 -1.49 -9.70
N ILE A 223 -18.06 -2.10 -9.74
CA ILE A 223 -17.79 -3.41 -9.14
C ILE A 223 -17.42 -3.35 -7.67
N TYR A 224 -16.97 -2.19 -7.21
CA TYR A 224 -16.60 -1.96 -5.82
C TYR A 224 -17.77 -1.42 -5.03
N TYR A 225 -17.86 -1.77 -3.75
CA TYR A 225 -19.00 -1.40 -2.94
C TYR A 225 -18.68 -1.34 -1.45
N ILE A 226 -19.51 -0.56 -0.74
CA ILE A 226 -19.61 -0.54 0.72
C ILE A 226 -21.09 -0.77 1.05
N ILE A 227 -21.36 -1.75 1.89
CA ILE A 227 -22.69 -2.08 2.39
C ILE A 227 -22.72 -1.70 3.86
N THR A 228 -23.69 -0.90 4.23
CA THR A 228 -23.97 -0.51 5.62
C THR A 228 -25.37 -0.99 6.03
N PRO A 229 -25.80 -0.84 7.29
CA PRO A 229 -27.16 -1.14 7.67
C PRO A 229 -28.23 -0.42 6.84
N SER A 230 -28.02 0.84 6.49
CA SER A 230 -29.05 1.67 5.86
C SER A 230 -28.82 1.96 4.37
N CYS A 231 -27.61 1.76 3.83
CA CYS A 231 -27.36 2.03 2.41
C CYS A 231 -26.29 1.14 1.77
N LEU A 232 -26.31 1.16 0.43
CA LEU A 232 -25.31 0.59 -0.45
C LEU A 232 -24.61 1.72 -1.22
N LEU A 233 -23.29 1.78 -1.12
CA LEU A 233 -22.44 2.59 -1.99
C LEU A 233 -21.80 1.69 -3.05
N GLN A 234 -22.00 1.99 -4.32
CA GLN A 234 -21.33 1.35 -5.46
C GLN A 234 -20.30 2.35 -6.01
N ILE A 235 -19.07 1.91 -6.29
CA ILE A 235 -17.94 2.79 -6.53
C ILE A 235 -17.23 2.35 -7.81
N SER A 236 -16.82 3.30 -8.66
CA SER A 236 -15.96 3.03 -9.82
C SER A 236 -14.50 2.80 -9.38
N GLU A 237 -13.75 2.04 -10.19
CA GLU A 237 -12.34 1.70 -9.91
C GLU A 237 -11.44 2.94 -9.79
N ASP A 238 -11.72 3.94 -10.60
CA ASP A 238 -10.95 5.20 -10.66
C ASP A 238 -11.42 6.26 -9.65
N LEU A 239 -12.47 5.98 -8.88
CA LEU A 239 -13.15 6.89 -7.96
C LEU A 239 -13.83 8.09 -8.63
N SER A 240 -14.02 8.06 -9.95
CA SER A 240 -14.68 9.16 -10.67
C SER A 240 -16.18 9.24 -10.39
N THR A 241 -16.80 8.10 -10.03
CA THR A 241 -18.24 8.00 -9.87
C THR A 241 -18.60 7.05 -8.74
N ALA A 242 -19.62 7.38 -7.97
CA ALA A 242 -20.27 6.49 -7.03
C ALA A 242 -21.79 6.61 -7.13
N ARG A 243 -22.49 5.54 -6.78
CA ARG A 243 -23.95 5.54 -6.60
C ARG A 243 -24.26 5.17 -5.16
N ILE A 244 -25.10 5.94 -4.52
CA ILE A 244 -25.69 5.61 -3.20
C ILE A 244 -27.13 5.14 -3.39
N SER A 245 -27.56 4.11 -2.68
CA SER A 245 -28.93 3.59 -2.69
C SER A 245 -29.32 3.12 -1.30
N ASP A 246 -30.56 3.45 -0.89
CA ASP A 246 -31.22 2.94 0.33
C ASP A 246 -32.23 1.82 0.04
N ASN A 247 -32.27 1.34 -1.18
CA ASN A 247 -33.14 0.24 -1.58
C ASN A 247 -32.80 -1.04 -0.80
N THR A 248 -33.69 -1.47 0.07
CA THR A 248 -33.51 -2.61 0.98
C THR A 248 -33.34 -3.94 0.24
N GLU A 249 -34.00 -4.11 -0.91
CA GLU A 249 -33.85 -5.34 -1.75
C GLU A 249 -32.44 -5.39 -2.36
N LEU A 250 -31.96 -4.25 -2.85
CA LEU A 250 -30.61 -4.15 -3.42
C LEU A 250 -29.54 -4.35 -2.35
N ILE A 251 -29.72 -3.75 -1.17
CA ILE A 251 -28.81 -3.97 -0.01
C ILE A 251 -28.78 -5.46 0.36
N SER A 252 -29.95 -6.10 0.47
CA SER A 252 -30.06 -7.52 0.80
C SER A 252 -29.40 -8.41 -0.25
N TYR A 253 -29.57 -8.08 -1.53
CA TYR A 253 -28.92 -8.77 -2.63
C TYR A 253 -27.40 -8.70 -2.52
N TYR A 254 -26.84 -7.52 -2.29
CA TYR A 254 -25.39 -7.34 -2.15
C TYR A 254 -24.83 -8.00 -0.90
N ARG A 255 -25.57 -8.03 0.23
CA ARG A 255 -25.18 -8.78 1.43
C ARG A 255 -25.08 -10.28 1.14
N ASN A 256 -26.08 -10.85 0.49
CA ASN A 256 -26.07 -12.26 0.09
C ASN A 256 -24.91 -12.56 -0.89
N PHE A 257 -24.68 -11.66 -1.84
CA PHE A 257 -23.56 -11.77 -2.77
C PHE A 257 -22.22 -11.76 -2.02
N PHE A 258 -22.03 -10.83 -1.08
CA PHE A 258 -20.84 -10.76 -0.23
C PHE A 258 -20.62 -12.04 0.56
N GLN A 259 -21.65 -12.56 1.23
CA GLN A 259 -21.57 -13.81 1.98
C GLN A 259 -21.21 -15.02 1.09
N THR A 260 -21.77 -15.08 -0.11
CA THR A 260 -21.42 -16.12 -1.08
C THR A 260 -19.94 -16.03 -1.49
N LYS A 261 -19.42 -14.82 -1.66
CA LYS A 261 -18.00 -14.59 -1.97
C LYS A 261 -17.09 -15.01 -0.81
N LEU A 262 -17.48 -14.71 0.44
CA LEU A 262 -16.72 -15.09 1.63
C LEU A 262 -16.50 -16.60 1.75
N GLN A 263 -17.43 -17.44 1.27
CA GLN A 263 -17.28 -18.90 1.31
C GLN A 263 -16.03 -19.40 0.55
N ASN A 264 -15.53 -18.60 -0.40
CA ASN A 264 -14.36 -18.92 -1.20
C ASN A 264 -13.13 -18.04 -0.86
N CYS A 265 -13.16 -17.38 0.28
CA CYS A 265 -12.08 -16.49 0.74
C CYS A 265 -11.51 -16.99 2.06
N ASP A 266 -10.22 -16.78 2.26
CA ASP A 266 -9.57 -17.07 3.53
C ASP A 266 -9.42 -15.78 4.35
N LEU A 267 -9.50 -15.89 5.66
CA LEU A 267 -9.20 -14.79 6.56
C LEU A 267 -7.70 -14.50 6.52
N LEU A 268 -7.31 -13.26 6.20
CA LEU A 268 -5.91 -12.90 6.02
C LEU A 268 -5.15 -12.80 7.34
N ILE A 269 -5.77 -12.17 8.35
CA ILE A 269 -5.20 -11.95 9.68
C ILE A 269 -6.29 -12.19 10.71
N GLN A 270 -6.00 -13.02 11.69
CA GLN A 270 -6.84 -13.18 12.87
C GLN A 270 -6.16 -12.48 14.06
N CYS A 271 -6.68 -11.34 14.46
CA CYS A 271 -6.28 -10.69 15.69
C CYS A 271 -6.98 -11.38 16.87
N SER A 272 -6.23 -12.09 17.71
CA SER A 272 -6.76 -12.60 18.96
C SER A 272 -6.64 -11.53 20.04
N SER A 273 -7.64 -11.43 20.92
CA SER A 273 -7.61 -10.55 22.10
C SER A 273 -6.36 -10.75 22.99
N ILE A 274 -5.78 -11.94 22.98
CA ILE A 274 -4.58 -12.30 23.74
C ILE A 274 -3.34 -11.53 23.27
N ILE A 275 -3.21 -11.26 21.97
CA ILE A 275 -2.06 -10.50 21.44
C ILE A 275 -2.14 -9.02 21.88
N MET A 276 -3.34 -8.49 22.07
CA MET A 276 -3.54 -7.10 22.49
C MET A 276 -3.26 -6.88 23.99
N GLU A 277 -3.44 -7.90 24.83
CA GLU A 277 -3.07 -7.83 26.25
C GLU A 277 -1.55 -7.86 26.48
N VAL A 278 -0.78 -8.42 25.56
CA VAL A 278 0.69 -8.47 25.62
C VAL A 278 1.35 -7.19 25.14
N LEU A 279 0.64 -6.37 24.35
CA LEU A 279 1.14 -5.11 23.78
C LEU A 279 0.76 -3.85 24.59
N GLN A 280 -0.03 -4.02 25.67
CA GLN A 280 -0.31 -2.99 26.68
C GLN A 280 0.68 -3.08 27.84
#